data_1a7e7b8b15054412b249e30082618dce
#
_entry.id   1a7e7b8b15054412b249e30082618dce
#
_cell.length_a   1.000
_cell.length_b   1.000
_cell.length_c   1.000
_cell.angle_alpha   90.00
_cell.angle_beta   90.00
_cell.angle_gamma   90.00
#
_symmetry.space_group_name_H-M   'P 1'
#
loop_
_entity.id
_entity.type
_entity.pdbx_description
1 polymer ?
#
loop_
_entity_poly.entity_id
_entity_poly.type
_entity_poly.pdbx_seq_one_letter_code
_entity_poly.pdbx_strand_id
1 'polypeptide(L)'
;MNKKVYVGMSGGVDSSVSAALLKEKGYDVVGVFIKVWQPDFVECTWKEDRLDAMRVAAILDIPFITLDLEKEYKQGVIDYMIEEYKKGRTPNPDVMCNREVKFGAFFRWVKEQDGDAYVATGHYAKHNGTSLVVSTDQNKDQTYFLWTLSKDVLPWVMFPVGAIEKSEVRLLAEKFNLPVATKKDSQGLCFVGTIDIKTLLKQYIHEKEGYVLDEKGDVIGSHTGVMFYTLGERHGFTITKKNIDDAPYFVVSKDFENNTLTVSHNPVRESSGEIISLTSCNWTVDVEKGKTYEARGRYRAPLVKVVCSTPTSFKILENDFVATPGQSLVVYDGDICVGGGIID
;
A
#
# COMPACT_ATOMS: atom_id res chain seq x y z
N MET A 1 -13.44 -13.57 30.92
CA MET A 1 -12.88 -12.24 30.67
C MET A 1 -13.10 -11.93 29.19
N ASN A 2 -13.50 -10.69 28.87
CA ASN A 2 -13.61 -10.29 27.48
C ASN A 2 -12.23 -10.26 26.84
N LYS A 3 -12.12 -10.73 25.59
CA LYS A 3 -10.84 -10.68 24.86
C LYS A 3 -10.44 -9.23 24.58
N LYS A 4 -9.19 -8.89 24.86
CA LYS A 4 -8.67 -7.54 24.67
C LYS A 4 -8.24 -7.31 23.25
N VAL A 5 -8.55 -6.11 22.70
CA VAL A 5 -8.23 -5.73 21.32
C VAL A 5 -7.69 -4.30 21.30
N TYR A 6 -6.50 -4.13 20.74
CA TYR A 6 -5.93 -2.82 20.45
C TYR A 6 -6.28 -2.42 19.01
N VAL A 7 -7.00 -1.33 18.87
CA VAL A 7 -7.47 -0.85 17.56
C VAL A 7 -6.59 0.31 17.10
N GLY A 8 -5.90 0.14 15.98
CA GLY A 8 -5.19 1.23 15.33
C GLY A 8 -6.16 2.27 14.78
N MET A 9 -6.28 3.42 15.45
CA MET A 9 -7.22 4.50 15.13
C MET A 9 -6.48 5.64 14.42
N SER A 10 -6.78 5.84 13.15
CA SER A 10 -6.17 6.89 12.32
C SER A 10 -6.92 8.23 12.37
N GLY A 11 -8.00 8.33 13.11
CA GLY A 11 -8.92 9.49 13.05
C GLY A 11 -9.83 9.48 11.81
N GLY A 12 -9.82 8.40 11.02
CA GLY A 12 -10.73 8.17 9.89
C GLY A 12 -11.96 7.33 10.27
N VAL A 13 -12.95 7.31 9.37
CA VAL A 13 -14.23 6.61 9.55
C VAL A 13 -14.03 5.10 9.79
N ASP A 14 -13.22 4.45 8.97
CA ASP A 14 -13.11 2.98 8.94
C ASP A 14 -12.53 2.41 10.25
N SER A 15 -11.47 3.02 10.77
CA SER A 15 -10.88 2.62 12.05
C SER A 15 -11.79 2.92 13.24
N SER A 16 -12.56 4.02 13.16
CA SER A 16 -13.53 4.42 14.19
C SER A 16 -14.70 3.46 14.26
N VAL A 17 -15.26 3.07 13.12
CA VAL A 17 -16.34 2.06 13.04
C VAL A 17 -15.82 0.69 13.48
N SER A 18 -14.58 0.35 13.14
CA SER A 18 -13.94 -0.90 13.60
C SER A 18 -13.91 -0.97 15.13
N ALA A 19 -13.52 0.11 15.81
CA ALA A 19 -13.52 0.18 17.27
C ALA A 19 -14.94 0.05 17.86
N ALA A 20 -15.91 0.75 17.25
CA ALA A 20 -17.32 0.70 17.69
C ALA A 20 -17.93 -0.71 17.56
N LEU A 21 -17.71 -1.38 16.43
CA LEU A 21 -18.17 -2.74 16.19
C LEU A 21 -17.57 -3.75 17.17
N LEU A 22 -16.29 -3.62 17.49
CA LEU A 22 -15.64 -4.49 18.47
C LEU A 22 -16.19 -4.27 19.88
N LYS A 23 -16.44 -3.01 20.27
CA LYS A 23 -17.08 -2.69 21.55
C LYS A 23 -18.52 -3.24 21.62
N GLU A 24 -19.32 -3.05 20.56
CA GLU A 24 -20.68 -3.61 20.47
C GLU A 24 -20.69 -5.14 20.60
N LYS A 25 -19.65 -5.83 20.07
CA LYS A 25 -19.45 -7.28 20.22
C LYS A 25 -18.91 -7.71 21.59
N GLY A 26 -18.68 -6.78 22.50
CA GLY A 26 -18.26 -7.08 23.89
C GLY A 26 -16.76 -7.32 24.05
N TYR A 27 -15.90 -6.89 23.13
CA TYR A 27 -14.44 -6.92 23.36
C TYR A 27 -14.01 -5.80 24.33
N ASP A 28 -12.92 -6.04 25.04
CA ASP A 28 -12.22 -5.00 25.82
C ASP A 28 -11.32 -4.20 24.84
N VAL A 29 -11.85 -3.07 24.37
CA VAL A 29 -11.23 -2.28 23.29
C VAL A 29 -10.36 -1.18 23.84
N VAL A 30 -9.14 -1.07 23.32
CA VAL A 30 -8.21 0.05 23.53
C VAL A 30 -7.92 0.73 22.20
N GLY A 31 -8.22 2.02 22.09
CA GLY A 31 -7.87 2.82 20.91
C GLY A 31 -6.39 3.22 20.94
N VAL A 32 -5.68 3.02 19.84
CA VAL A 32 -4.27 3.40 19.69
C VAL A 32 -4.09 4.28 18.47
N PHE A 33 -3.66 5.52 18.69
CA PHE A 33 -3.18 6.38 17.61
C PHE A 33 -1.68 6.14 17.42
N ILE A 34 -1.30 5.76 16.21
CA ILE A 34 0.10 5.55 15.84
C ILE A 34 0.65 6.87 15.31
N LYS A 35 1.54 7.50 16.08
CA LYS A 35 2.28 8.68 15.65
C LYS A 35 3.46 8.21 14.80
N VAL A 36 3.54 8.69 13.56
CA VAL A 36 4.61 8.38 12.62
C VAL A 36 5.41 9.62 12.27
N TRP A 37 6.59 9.40 11.75
CA TRP A 37 7.46 10.46 11.26
C TRP A 37 6.80 11.27 10.15
N GLN A 38 6.96 12.58 10.22
CA GLN A 38 6.59 13.51 9.14
C GLN A 38 7.77 14.44 8.85
N PRO A 39 7.97 14.83 7.58
CA PRO A 39 9.03 15.77 7.24
C PRO A 39 8.74 17.16 7.80
N ASP A 40 9.78 17.87 8.25
CA ASP A 40 9.67 19.21 8.88
C ASP A 40 9.07 20.28 7.96
N PHE A 41 9.16 20.08 6.63
CA PHE A 41 8.61 21.00 5.63
C PHE A 41 7.12 20.78 5.31
N VAL A 42 6.46 19.86 6.03
CA VAL A 42 5.05 19.54 5.84
C VAL A 42 4.25 20.05 7.01
N GLU A 43 3.09 20.64 6.70
CA GLU A 43 2.14 21.03 7.74
C GLU A 43 1.68 19.78 8.53
N CYS A 44 1.76 19.90 9.84
CA CYS A 44 1.55 18.80 10.77
C CYS A 44 0.06 18.45 10.88
N THR A 45 -0.42 17.52 10.06
CA THR A 45 -1.83 17.08 10.03
C THR A 45 -2.18 16.05 11.09
N TRP A 46 -1.19 15.30 11.61
CA TRP A 46 -1.45 14.21 12.58
C TRP A 46 -2.10 14.67 13.88
N LYS A 47 -1.95 15.96 14.26
CA LYS A 47 -2.57 16.50 15.49
C LYS A 47 -4.09 16.50 15.40
N GLU A 48 -4.64 16.87 14.25
CA GLU A 48 -6.08 16.86 14.00
C GLU A 48 -6.61 15.42 13.93
N ASP A 49 -5.93 14.56 13.21
CA ASP A 49 -6.28 13.14 13.11
C ASP A 49 -6.27 12.47 14.50
N ARG A 50 -5.28 12.79 15.32
CA ARG A 50 -5.21 12.32 16.70
C ARG A 50 -6.35 12.84 17.56
N LEU A 51 -6.71 14.12 17.42
CA LEU A 51 -7.85 14.71 18.13
C LEU A 51 -9.16 14.03 17.73
N ASP A 52 -9.35 13.74 16.44
CA ASP A 52 -10.52 13.03 15.96
C ASP A 52 -10.59 11.60 16.53
N ALA A 53 -9.46 10.88 16.53
CA ALA A 53 -9.38 9.56 17.13
C ALA A 53 -9.68 9.59 18.65
N MET A 54 -9.19 10.61 19.34
CA MET A 54 -9.46 10.85 20.77
C MET A 54 -10.95 11.13 21.05
N ARG A 55 -11.59 11.96 20.23
CA ARG A 55 -13.03 12.26 20.34
C ARG A 55 -13.87 10.99 20.12
N VAL A 56 -13.52 10.18 19.13
CA VAL A 56 -14.16 8.88 18.91
C VAL A 56 -13.97 7.96 20.11
N ALA A 57 -12.76 7.86 20.66
CA ALA A 57 -12.50 7.03 21.84
C ALA A 57 -13.31 7.48 23.06
N ALA A 58 -13.46 8.80 23.25
CA ALA A 58 -14.29 9.37 24.34
C ALA A 58 -15.78 9.04 24.16
N ILE A 59 -16.32 9.15 22.92
CA ILE A 59 -17.72 8.80 22.63
C ILE A 59 -17.96 7.30 22.83
N LEU A 60 -16.99 6.47 22.41
CA LEU A 60 -17.05 5.04 22.62
C LEU A 60 -16.75 4.62 24.06
N ASP A 61 -16.37 5.53 24.94
CA ASP A 61 -15.93 5.25 26.30
C ASP A 61 -14.92 4.09 26.35
N ILE A 62 -13.81 4.26 25.61
CA ILE A 62 -12.68 3.32 25.55
C ILE A 62 -11.38 4.03 25.91
N PRO A 63 -10.40 3.35 26.56
CA PRO A 63 -9.05 3.87 26.75
C PRO A 63 -8.40 4.27 25.43
N PHE A 64 -7.57 5.33 25.46
CA PHE A 64 -6.88 5.84 24.29
C PHE A 64 -5.39 6.05 24.57
N ILE A 65 -4.55 5.55 23.68
CA ILE A 65 -3.09 5.62 23.78
C ILE A 65 -2.54 6.29 22.51
N THR A 66 -1.50 7.10 22.67
CA THR A 66 -0.67 7.56 21.53
C THR A 66 0.63 6.79 21.57
N LEU A 67 0.87 5.98 20.56
CA LEU A 67 2.10 5.19 20.40
C LEU A 67 3.02 5.89 19.40
N ASP A 68 4.22 6.25 19.84
CA ASP A 68 5.23 6.86 18.99
C ASP A 68 6.03 5.79 18.25
N LEU A 69 5.88 5.75 16.92
CA LEU A 69 6.60 4.87 16.00
C LEU A 69 7.28 5.67 14.88
N GLU A 70 7.68 6.92 15.17
CA GLU A 70 8.34 7.79 14.19
C GLU A 70 9.63 7.16 13.65
N LYS A 71 10.42 6.53 14.51
CA LYS A 71 11.67 5.88 14.13
C LYS A 71 11.44 4.69 13.23
N GLU A 72 10.51 3.81 13.57
CA GLU A 72 10.17 2.59 12.82
C GLU A 72 9.62 2.95 11.44
N TYR A 73 8.76 3.98 11.37
CA TYR A 73 8.23 4.47 10.10
C TYR A 73 9.33 5.10 9.24
N LYS A 74 10.18 5.95 9.81
CA LYS A 74 11.28 6.60 9.09
C LYS A 74 12.20 5.54 8.45
N GLN A 75 12.64 4.57 9.24
CA GLN A 75 13.56 3.53 8.79
C GLN A 75 12.90 2.51 7.85
N GLY A 76 11.76 1.96 8.25
CA GLY A 76 11.11 0.85 7.52
C GLY A 76 10.34 1.28 6.28
N VAL A 77 9.92 2.54 6.19
CA VAL A 77 9.10 3.03 5.06
C VAL A 77 9.84 4.10 4.26
N ILE A 78 10.28 5.19 4.89
CA ILE A 78 10.81 6.34 4.18
C ILE A 78 12.22 6.05 3.65
N ASP A 79 13.13 5.60 4.52
CA ASP A 79 14.51 5.32 4.11
C ASP A 79 14.57 4.17 3.11
N TYR A 80 13.75 3.11 3.32
CA TYR A 80 13.58 2.04 2.35
C TYR A 80 13.12 2.59 0.99
N MET A 81 12.08 3.43 0.99
CA MET A 81 11.57 4.04 -0.24
C MET A 81 12.64 4.83 -0.97
N ILE A 82 13.39 5.69 -0.27
CA ILE A 82 14.46 6.50 -0.84
C ILE A 82 15.54 5.62 -1.47
N GLU A 83 15.98 4.57 -0.78
CA GLU A 83 17.02 3.66 -1.28
C GLU A 83 16.57 2.87 -2.51
N GLU A 84 15.31 2.43 -2.57
CA GLU A 84 14.77 1.76 -3.77
C GLU A 84 14.68 2.72 -4.97
N TYR A 85 14.27 3.97 -4.76
CA TYR A 85 14.27 4.97 -5.84
C TYR A 85 15.69 5.30 -6.32
N LYS A 86 16.71 5.36 -5.44
CA LYS A 86 18.11 5.50 -5.84
C LYS A 86 18.61 4.34 -6.71
N LYS A 87 18.08 3.13 -6.51
CA LYS A 87 18.35 1.96 -7.35
C LYS A 87 17.49 1.92 -8.62
N GLY A 88 16.65 2.92 -8.84
CA GLY A 88 15.77 2.99 -9.99
C GLY A 88 14.51 2.13 -9.89
N ARG A 89 14.21 1.58 -8.72
CA ARG A 89 13.03 0.77 -8.45
C ARG A 89 11.89 1.66 -7.95
N THR A 90 10.66 1.22 -8.10
CA THR A 90 9.48 1.95 -7.62
C THR A 90 8.82 1.16 -6.49
N PRO A 91 9.19 1.37 -5.22
CA PRO A 91 8.62 0.63 -4.09
C PRO A 91 7.18 1.01 -3.82
N ASN A 92 6.49 0.16 -3.03
CA ASN A 92 5.17 0.47 -2.50
C ASN A 92 5.27 0.78 -1.00
N PRO A 93 5.23 2.07 -0.61
CA PRO A 93 5.37 2.48 0.79
C PRO A 93 4.20 2.03 1.68
N ASP A 94 2.98 1.86 1.13
CA ASP A 94 1.83 1.40 1.91
C ASP A 94 1.97 -0.07 2.32
N VAL A 95 2.53 -0.92 1.44
CA VAL A 95 2.89 -2.31 1.79
C VAL A 95 3.91 -2.31 2.91
N MET A 96 4.95 -1.46 2.83
CA MET A 96 5.97 -1.37 3.87
C MET A 96 5.42 -0.82 5.18
N CYS A 97 4.54 0.17 5.14
CA CYS A 97 3.86 0.68 6.33
C CYS A 97 3.06 -0.42 7.04
N ASN A 98 2.35 -1.25 6.30
CA ASN A 98 1.64 -2.39 6.89
C ASN A 98 2.62 -3.40 7.49
N ARG A 99 3.69 -3.77 6.77
CA ARG A 99 4.69 -4.74 7.22
C ARG A 99 5.48 -4.27 8.45
N GLU A 100 6.05 -3.08 8.39
CA GLU A 100 7.02 -2.61 9.39
C GLU A 100 6.36 -1.94 10.58
N VAL A 101 5.28 -1.20 10.36
CA VAL A 101 4.67 -0.35 11.38
C VAL A 101 3.43 -1.00 11.96
N LYS A 102 2.34 -1.20 11.15
CA LYS A 102 1.05 -1.63 11.70
C LYS A 102 1.06 -3.07 12.21
N PHE A 103 1.60 -3.99 11.40
CA PHE A 103 1.67 -5.42 11.76
C PHE A 103 3.09 -5.87 12.11
N GLY A 104 4.03 -4.94 12.14
CA GLY A 104 5.38 -5.09 12.68
C GLY A 104 5.48 -4.48 14.08
N ALA A 105 5.89 -3.22 14.18
CA ALA A 105 6.20 -2.56 15.46
C ALA A 105 4.97 -2.43 16.38
N PHE A 106 3.82 -1.99 15.86
CA PHE A 106 2.60 -1.90 16.67
C PHE A 106 2.13 -3.28 17.15
N PHE A 107 2.15 -4.29 16.28
CA PHE A 107 1.80 -5.65 16.68
C PHE A 107 2.74 -6.18 17.80
N ARG A 108 4.06 -6.02 17.65
CA ARG A 108 5.04 -6.41 18.68
C ARG A 108 4.78 -5.69 20.00
N TRP A 109 4.57 -4.36 19.94
CA TRP A 109 4.26 -3.58 21.14
C TRP A 109 3.00 -4.10 21.84
N VAL A 110 1.93 -4.42 21.11
CA VAL A 110 0.71 -5.02 21.71
C VAL A 110 1.01 -6.33 22.38
N LYS A 111 1.80 -7.21 21.75
CA LYS A 111 2.18 -8.51 22.34
C LYS A 111 3.07 -8.39 23.60
N GLU A 112 3.83 -7.32 23.70
CA GLU A 112 4.60 -6.98 24.89
C GLU A 112 3.71 -6.45 26.04
N GLN A 113 2.65 -5.69 25.71
CA GLN A 113 1.69 -5.21 26.71
C GLN A 113 0.76 -6.33 27.20
N ASP A 114 0.29 -7.18 26.29
CA ASP A 114 -0.67 -8.26 26.54
C ASP A 114 -0.51 -9.35 25.48
N GLY A 115 0.12 -10.47 25.86
CA GLY A 115 0.44 -11.56 24.93
C GLY A 115 -0.77 -12.18 24.23
N ASP A 116 -1.95 -12.15 24.87
CA ASP A 116 -3.19 -12.73 24.36
C ASP A 116 -4.11 -11.72 23.62
N ALA A 117 -3.70 -10.44 23.56
CA ALA A 117 -4.49 -9.42 22.91
C ALA A 117 -4.45 -9.51 21.38
N TYR A 118 -5.52 -9.05 20.76
CA TYR A 118 -5.66 -8.89 19.32
C TYR A 118 -5.27 -7.49 18.87
N VAL A 119 -4.85 -7.36 17.61
CA VAL A 119 -4.69 -6.09 16.91
C VAL A 119 -5.81 -5.94 15.89
N ALA A 120 -6.49 -4.80 15.86
CA ALA A 120 -7.49 -4.51 14.86
C ALA A 120 -7.18 -3.23 14.08
N THR A 121 -7.60 -3.19 12.83
CA THR A 121 -7.46 -2.01 11.95
C THR A 121 -8.69 -1.85 11.07
N GLY A 122 -8.85 -0.65 10.50
CA GLY A 122 -9.93 -0.33 9.56
C GLY A 122 -9.68 -0.79 8.12
N HIS A 123 -8.89 -1.82 7.87
CA HIS A 123 -8.66 -2.32 6.53
C HIS A 123 -9.84 -3.13 5.99
N TYR A 124 -10.11 -2.95 4.70
CA TYR A 124 -11.05 -3.76 3.93
C TYR A 124 -10.34 -5.03 3.47
N ALA A 125 -10.30 -6.00 4.33
CA ALA A 125 -9.81 -7.36 4.10
C ALA A 125 -10.53 -8.31 5.06
N LYS A 126 -10.57 -9.59 4.73
CA LYS A 126 -11.00 -10.67 5.63
C LYS A 126 -9.86 -11.66 5.80
N HIS A 127 -9.96 -12.53 6.77
CA HIS A 127 -9.09 -13.71 6.89
C HIS A 127 -9.86 -14.89 7.47
N ASN A 128 -9.43 -16.09 7.14
CA ASN A 128 -10.00 -17.34 7.64
C ASN A 128 -9.17 -17.96 8.79
N GLY A 129 -8.23 -17.21 9.34
CA GLY A 129 -7.28 -17.63 10.38
C GLY A 129 -5.92 -18.04 9.84
N THR A 130 -5.81 -18.46 8.58
CA THR A 130 -4.56 -18.91 7.94
C THR A 130 -4.17 -18.07 6.73
N SER A 131 -5.16 -17.48 6.05
CA SER A 131 -4.95 -16.73 4.81
C SER A 131 -5.82 -15.49 4.79
N LEU A 132 -5.35 -14.47 4.08
CA LEU A 132 -6.15 -13.30 3.73
C LEU A 132 -7.23 -13.67 2.71
N VAL A 133 -8.39 -13.05 2.82
CA VAL A 133 -9.53 -13.21 1.92
C VAL A 133 -9.98 -11.84 1.46
N VAL A 134 -10.27 -11.69 0.18
CA VAL A 134 -10.76 -10.46 -0.45
C VAL A 134 -11.97 -9.93 0.31
N SER A 135 -12.05 -8.62 0.51
CA SER A 135 -13.15 -7.96 1.22
C SER A 135 -14.47 -8.11 0.47
N THR A 136 -15.57 -7.86 1.17
CA THR A 136 -16.91 -7.84 0.55
C THR A 136 -17.03 -6.69 -0.45
N ASP A 137 -16.55 -5.50 -0.08
CA ASP A 137 -16.42 -4.37 -1.01
C ASP A 137 -15.16 -4.52 -1.86
N GLN A 138 -15.31 -5.09 -3.06
CA GLN A 138 -14.18 -5.33 -3.98
C GLN A 138 -13.51 -4.03 -4.45
N ASN A 139 -14.26 -2.90 -4.50
CA ASN A 139 -13.69 -1.60 -4.88
C ASN A 139 -12.78 -1.03 -3.79
N LYS A 140 -13.00 -1.46 -2.54
CA LYS A 140 -12.22 -1.04 -1.38
C LYS A 140 -11.23 -2.10 -0.91
N ASP A 141 -11.20 -3.28 -1.54
CA ASP A 141 -10.31 -4.37 -1.14
C ASP A 141 -8.86 -3.90 -0.97
N GLN A 142 -8.28 -4.22 0.18
CA GLN A 142 -6.93 -3.82 0.55
C GLN A 142 -6.00 -5.02 0.79
N THR A 143 -6.39 -6.22 0.41
CA THR A 143 -5.53 -7.41 0.51
C THR A 143 -4.21 -7.24 -0.22
N TYR A 144 -4.20 -6.46 -1.32
CA TYR A 144 -2.99 -6.08 -2.05
C TYR A 144 -1.92 -5.44 -1.14
N PHE A 145 -2.30 -4.65 -0.15
CA PHE A 145 -1.35 -3.99 0.76
C PHE A 145 -0.96 -4.85 1.97
N LEU A 146 -1.63 -5.99 2.14
CA LEU A 146 -1.53 -6.85 3.32
C LEU A 146 -0.82 -8.19 3.04
N TRP A 147 -0.38 -8.44 1.81
CA TRP A 147 0.23 -9.71 1.41
C TRP A 147 1.45 -10.11 2.26
N THR A 148 2.09 -9.15 2.91
CA THR A 148 3.25 -9.37 3.79
C THR A 148 2.89 -9.92 5.17
N LEU A 149 1.60 -10.03 5.53
CA LEU A 149 1.20 -10.64 6.80
C LEU A 149 1.52 -12.12 6.81
N SER A 150 2.27 -12.55 7.83
CA SER A 150 2.64 -13.94 7.99
C SER A 150 1.52 -14.80 8.60
N LYS A 151 1.63 -16.13 8.43
CA LYS A 151 0.74 -17.12 9.06
C LYS A 151 0.67 -16.95 10.60
N ASP A 152 1.76 -16.51 11.22
CA ASP A 152 1.84 -16.35 12.69
C ASP A 152 1.12 -15.09 13.19
N VAL A 153 1.04 -14.07 12.36
CA VAL A 153 0.39 -12.77 12.68
C VAL A 153 -1.12 -12.83 12.43
N LEU A 154 -1.55 -13.45 11.33
CA LEU A 154 -2.96 -13.48 10.89
C LEU A 154 -3.96 -13.91 11.98
N PRO A 155 -3.72 -14.94 12.82
CA PRO A 155 -4.66 -15.36 13.86
C PRO A 155 -4.93 -14.29 14.94
N TRP A 156 -4.05 -13.30 15.04
CA TRP A 156 -4.09 -12.24 16.05
C TRP A 156 -4.57 -10.89 15.51
N VAL A 157 -4.94 -10.84 14.24
CA VAL A 157 -5.36 -9.61 13.58
C VAL A 157 -6.85 -9.65 13.29
N MET A 158 -7.53 -8.50 13.38
CA MET A 158 -8.95 -8.36 13.07
C MET A 158 -9.17 -7.21 12.08
N PHE A 159 -10.06 -7.43 11.12
CA PHE A 159 -10.52 -6.45 10.15
C PHE A 159 -12.05 -6.30 10.24
N PRO A 160 -12.56 -5.56 11.24
CA PRO A 160 -14.00 -5.55 11.53
C PRO A 160 -14.89 -5.06 10.39
N VAL A 161 -14.37 -4.19 9.51
CA VAL A 161 -15.10 -3.64 8.35
C VAL A 161 -14.90 -4.45 7.06
N GLY A 162 -14.06 -5.48 7.06
CA GLY A 162 -13.73 -6.25 5.85
C GLY A 162 -14.90 -7.01 5.23
N ALA A 163 -15.95 -7.32 5.99
CA ALA A 163 -17.16 -7.98 5.52
C ALA A 163 -18.33 -7.00 5.25
N ILE A 164 -18.05 -5.69 5.20
CA ILE A 164 -19.06 -4.62 5.13
C ILE A 164 -18.74 -3.70 3.94
N GLU A 165 -19.78 -3.30 3.22
CA GLU A 165 -19.65 -2.30 2.14
C GLU A 165 -19.33 -0.91 2.70
N LYS A 166 -18.55 -0.11 2.00
CA LYS A 166 -18.15 1.25 2.45
C LYS A 166 -19.36 2.15 2.75
N SER A 167 -20.44 2.03 1.98
CA SER A 167 -21.70 2.74 2.20
C SER A 167 -22.31 2.40 3.56
N GLU A 168 -22.30 1.13 3.93
CA GLU A 168 -22.81 0.66 5.22
C GLU A 168 -21.91 1.09 6.38
N VAL A 169 -20.58 1.10 6.18
CA VAL A 169 -19.63 1.63 7.18
C VAL A 169 -19.96 3.09 7.52
N ARG A 170 -20.36 3.91 6.55
CA ARG A 170 -20.77 5.30 6.81
C ARG A 170 -22.08 5.38 7.60
N LEU A 171 -23.07 4.54 7.27
CA LEU A 171 -24.32 4.46 8.05
C LEU A 171 -24.06 4.00 9.49
N LEU A 172 -23.15 3.07 9.69
CA LEU A 172 -22.72 2.64 11.04
C LEU A 172 -22.02 3.78 11.80
N ALA A 173 -21.21 4.58 11.13
CA ALA A 173 -20.59 5.75 11.75
C ALA A 173 -21.63 6.78 12.23
N GLU A 174 -22.70 7.00 11.46
CA GLU A 174 -23.83 7.84 11.86
C GLU A 174 -24.63 7.21 13.03
N LYS A 175 -24.93 5.90 12.92
CA LYS A 175 -25.63 5.14 13.99
C LYS A 175 -24.90 5.23 15.33
N PHE A 176 -23.58 5.15 15.32
CA PHE A 176 -22.74 5.26 16.52
C PHE A 176 -22.46 6.73 16.93
N ASN A 177 -23.03 7.72 16.25
CA ASN A 177 -22.83 9.16 16.47
C ASN A 177 -21.34 9.54 16.44
N LEU A 178 -20.53 8.95 15.53
CA LEU A 178 -19.13 9.23 15.44
C LEU A 178 -18.90 10.59 14.74
N PRO A 179 -18.05 11.48 15.29
CA PRO A 179 -17.85 12.84 14.76
C PRO A 179 -17.16 12.84 13.39
N VAL A 180 -16.60 11.71 12.99
CA VAL A 180 -15.87 11.49 11.73
C VAL A 180 -16.75 10.90 10.62
N ALA A 181 -18.05 10.71 10.81
CA ALA A 181 -18.96 10.05 9.85
C ALA A 181 -18.91 10.67 8.45
N THR A 182 -18.78 12.00 8.35
CA THR A 182 -18.71 12.74 7.08
C THR A 182 -17.29 13.01 6.61
N LYS A 183 -16.25 12.62 7.38
CA LYS A 183 -14.86 12.83 7.02
C LYS A 183 -14.52 12.09 5.72
N LYS A 184 -13.84 12.78 4.80
CA LYS A 184 -13.37 12.17 3.54
C LYS A 184 -12.31 11.10 3.83
N ASP A 185 -12.25 10.09 2.96
CA ASP A 185 -11.21 9.07 3.04
C ASP A 185 -9.83 9.75 2.84
N SER A 186 -8.83 9.31 3.61
CA SER A 186 -7.46 9.79 3.45
C SER A 186 -6.95 9.49 2.04
N GLN A 187 -6.31 10.48 1.43
CA GLN A 187 -5.66 10.39 0.13
C GLN A 187 -4.15 10.58 0.31
N GLY A 188 -3.35 9.95 -0.55
CA GLY A 188 -1.89 10.09 -0.52
C GLY A 188 -1.18 8.99 0.26
N LEU A 189 0.07 9.25 0.62
CA LEU A 189 0.93 8.32 1.35
C LEU A 189 0.38 8.09 2.77
N CYS A 190 0.32 6.83 3.19
CA CYS A 190 -0.22 6.42 4.48
C CYS A 190 0.45 7.22 5.62
N PHE A 191 -0.36 7.94 6.42
CA PHE A 191 0.04 8.80 7.53
C PHE A 191 0.77 10.12 7.18
N VAL A 192 1.29 10.30 5.97
CA VAL A 192 2.04 11.51 5.58
C VAL A 192 1.14 12.51 4.83
N GLY A 193 -0.06 12.07 4.44
CA GLY A 193 -1.05 12.92 3.80
C GLY A 193 -0.81 13.16 2.31
N THR A 194 -1.16 14.33 1.82
CA THR A 194 -1.21 14.68 0.38
C THR A 194 0.14 15.06 -0.23
N ILE A 195 1.26 14.72 0.42
CA ILE A 195 2.57 15.01 -0.17
C ILE A 195 2.75 14.19 -1.45
N ASP A 196 3.15 14.88 -2.50
CA ASP A 196 3.65 14.25 -3.69
C ASP A 196 5.00 13.55 -3.40
N ILE A 197 5.08 12.25 -3.73
CA ILE A 197 6.27 11.43 -3.50
C ILE A 197 7.51 12.06 -4.16
N LYS A 198 7.38 12.68 -5.34
CA LYS A 198 8.50 13.35 -6.00
C LYS A 198 9.02 14.53 -5.18
N THR A 199 8.13 15.32 -4.60
CA THR A 199 8.50 16.43 -3.70
C THR A 199 9.26 15.94 -2.48
N LEU A 200 8.85 14.83 -1.89
CA LEU A 200 9.58 14.20 -0.79
C LEU A 200 10.96 13.69 -1.26
N LEU A 201 11.02 12.96 -2.38
CA LEU A 201 12.27 12.39 -2.91
C LEU A 201 13.30 13.45 -3.25
N LYS A 202 12.90 14.62 -3.76
CA LYS A 202 13.81 15.74 -4.09
C LYS A 202 14.56 16.30 -2.88
N GLN A 203 14.09 16.06 -1.65
CA GLN A 203 14.84 16.42 -0.44
C GLN A 203 16.03 15.49 -0.16
N TYR A 204 16.04 14.29 -0.74
CA TYR A 204 17.02 13.24 -0.48
C TYR A 204 17.79 12.79 -1.72
N ILE A 205 17.28 13.09 -2.91
CA ILE A 205 17.88 12.73 -4.19
C ILE A 205 18.04 14.01 -5.00
N HIS A 206 19.28 14.32 -5.37
CA HIS A 206 19.58 15.50 -6.18
C HIS A 206 18.98 15.38 -7.58
N GLU A 207 18.30 16.45 -8.01
CA GLU A 207 17.84 16.57 -9.38
C GLU A 207 19.03 16.65 -10.32
N LYS A 208 18.96 15.89 -11.41
CA LYS A 208 19.95 15.92 -12.50
C LYS A 208 19.19 15.94 -13.81
N GLU A 209 19.24 17.07 -14.50
CA GLU A 209 18.58 17.19 -15.80
C GLU A 209 19.08 16.13 -16.79
N GLY A 210 18.15 15.53 -17.53
CA GLY A 210 18.42 14.50 -18.52
C GLY A 210 17.49 14.61 -19.72
N TYR A 211 17.75 13.80 -20.76
CA TYR A 211 17.03 13.86 -22.01
C TYR A 211 15.87 12.84 -22.03
N VAL A 212 14.78 13.26 -22.69
CA VAL A 212 13.68 12.36 -23.08
C VAL A 212 13.87 12.01 -24.55
N LEU A 213 13.95 10.71 -24.82
CA LEU A 213 14.16 10.14 -26.14
C LEU A 213 12.85 9.50 -26.64
N ASP A 214 12.64 9.52 -27.96
CA ASP A 214 11.65 8.66 -28.61
C ASP A 214 12.19 7.24 -28.83
N GLU A 215 11.37 6.36 -29.43
CA GLU A 215 11.75 4.96 -29.71
C GLU A 215 12.88 4.82 -30.75
N LYS A 216 13.20 5.89 -31.48
CA LYS A 216 14.31 5.92 -32.46
C LYS A 216 15.62 6.41 -31.82
N GLY A 217 15.57 6.90 -30.58
CA GLY A 217 16.67 7.50 -29.87
C GLY A 217 16.84 9.00 -30.13
N ASP A 218 15.90 9.65 -30.80
CA ASP A 218 15.93 11.09 -31.01
C ASP A 218 15.53 11.84 -29.75
N VAL A 219 16.26 12.90 -29.43
CA VAL A 219 15.91 13.77 -28.29
C VAL A 219 14.67 14.58 -28.62
N ILE A 220 13.62 14.38 -27.84
CA ILE A 220 12.31 15.05 -27.98
C ILE A 220 11.92 15.87 -26.76
N GLY A 221 12.71 15.85 -25.68
CA GLY A 221 12.38 16.57 -24.46
C GLY A 221 13.43 16.46 -23.37
N SER A 222 13.06 16.86 -22.16
CA SER A 222 13.91 16.80 -20.96
C SER A 222 13.13 16.37 -19.72
N HIS A 223 13.88 15.95 -18.68
CA HIS A 223 13.36 15.58 -17.38
C HIS A 223 14.32 15.97 -16.24
N THR A 224 13.86 15.94 -14.99
CA THR A 224 14.64 16.41 -13.82
C THR A 224 15.43 15.32 -13.09
N GLY A 225 15.47 14.10 -13.65
CA GLY A 225 16.23 12.96 -13.09
C GLY A 225 15.50 11.65 -13.31
N VAL A 226 16.17 10.67 -13.94
CA VAL A 226 15.62 9.36 -14.30
C VAL A 226 15.04 8.59 -13.10
N MET A 227 15.58 8.80 -11.89
CA MET A 227 15.16 8.11 -10.67
C MET A 227 13.74 8.47 -10.24
N PHE A 228 13.23 9.66 -10.61
CA PHE A 228 11.91 10.13 -10.21
C PHE A 228 10.77 9.55 -11.05
N TYR A 229 11.06 8.70 -12.01
CA TYR A 229 10.07 8.19 -12.96
C TYR A 229 9.86 6.69 -12.82
N THR A 230 8.63 6.30 -13.10
CA THR A 230 8.18 4.90 -13.10
C THR A 230 7.80 4.48 -14.52
N LEU A 231 8.04 3.22 -14.87
CA LEU A 231 7.56 2.66 -16.14
C LEU A 231 6.04 2.82 -16.27
N GLY A 232 5.59 3.29 -17.43
CA GLY A 232 4.18 3.60 -17.71
C GLY A 232 3.71 4.97 -17.20
N GLU A 233 4.58 5.78 -16.60
CA GLU A 233 4.23 7.14 -16.17
C GLU A 233 4.02 8.06 -17.37
N ARG A 234 3.03 8.97 -17.29
CA ARG A 234 2.63 9.87 -18.39
C ARG A 234 2.96 11.34 -18.16
N HIS A 235 3.44 11.71 -16.97
CA HIS A 235 3.59 13.09 -16.52
C HIS A 235 4.95 13.34 -15.89
N GLY A 236 5.29 14.62 -15.73
CA GLY A 236 6.47 15.04 -14.96
C GLY A 236 7.73 15.22 -15.82
N PHE A 237 7.71 14.90 -17.11
CA PHE A 237 8.74 15.23 -18.10
C PHE A 237 8.18 16.23 -19.13
N THR A 238 9.06 16.94 -19.81
CA THR A 238 8.71 17.94 -20.82
C THR A 238 9.00 17.39 -22.20
N ILE A 239 8.03 17.47 -23.10
CA ILE A 239 8.20 17.18 -24.54
C ILE A 239 8.26 18.52 -25.28
N THR A 240 9.37 18.80 -25.97
CA THR A 240 9.58 20.04 -26.71
C THR A 240 9.15 19.94 -28.18
N LYS A 241 9.09 18.73 -28.70
CA LYS A 241 8.65 18.42 -30.08
C LYS A 241 7.29 17.72 -30.04
N LYS A 242 6.23 18.45 -29.70
CA LYS A 242 4.88 17.92 -29.58
C LYS A 242 3.93 18.69 -30.48
N ASN A 243 3.08 17.98 -31.26
CA ASN A 243 1.95 18.54 -31.97
C ASN A 243 0.71 18.57 -31.08
N ILE A 244 -0.27 19.42 -31.39
CA ILE A 244 -1.49 19.61 -30.58
C ILE A 244 -2.31 18.31 -30.48
N ASP A 245 -2.27 17.49 -31.50
CA ASP A 245 -3.04 16.24 -31.63
C ASP A 245 -2.25 14.98 -31.23
N ASP A 246 -1.01 15.14 -30.68
CA ASP A 246 -0.20 13.99 -30.30
C ASP A 246 -0.83 13.26 -29.09
N ALA A 247 -0.93 11.93 -29.22
CA ALA A 247 -1.32 11.05 -28.15
C ALA A 247 -0.36 11.19 -26.93
N PRO A 248 -0.80 10.87 -25.72
CA PRO A 248 0.08 10.94 -24.55
C PRO A 248 1.29 9.99 -24.68
N TYR A 249 2.42 10.44 -24.18
CA TYR A 249 3.63 9.63 -24.08
C TYR A 249 3.68 8.89 -22.74
N PHE A 250 4.21 7.66 -22.77
CA PHE A 250 4.44 6.81 -21.61
C PHE A 250 5.94 6.52 -21.47
N VAL A 251 6.48 6.55 -20.27
CA VAL A 251 7.84 6.09 -20.00
C VAL A 251 7.92 4.58 -20.25
N VAL A 252 8.73 4.17 -21.25
CA VAL A 252 8.89 2.77 -21.63
C VAL A 252 10.25 2.19 -21.23
N SER A 253 11.27 3.05 -21.04
CA SER A 253 12.58 2.62 -20.57
C SER A 253 13.27 3.72 -19.79
N LYS A 254 14.20 3.33 -18.92
CA LYS A 254 15.02 4.20 -18.08
C LYS A 254 16.48 3.79 -18.19
N ASP A 255 17.36 4.71 -18.55
CA ASP A 255 18.82 4.53 -18.57
C ASP A 255 19.46 5.39 -17.48
N PHE A 256 19.95 4.73 -16.42
CA PHE A 256 20.53 5.41 -15.26
C PHE A 256 21.93 5.93 -15.51
N GLU A 257 22.71 5.27 -16.37
CA GLU A 257 24.09 5.65 -16.70
C GLU A 257 24.08 6.94 -17.50
N ASN A 258 23.25 7.02 -18.53
CA ASN A 258 23.11 8.17 -19.40
C ASN A 258 22.11 9.21 -18.90
N ASN A 259 21.38 8.90 -17.81
CA ASN A 259 20.31 9.74 -17.27
C ASN A 259 19.27 10.11 -18.35
N THR A 260 18.72 9.11 -19.06
CA THR A 260 17.73 9.31 -20.10
C THR A 260 16.46 8.51 -19.87
N LEU A 261 15.33 9.05 -20.31
CA LEU A 261 14.04 8.36 -20.40
C LEU A 261 13.72 8.09 -21.86
N THR A 262 13.32 6.87 -22.20
CA THR A 262 12.68 6.60 -23.49
C THR A 262 11.16 6.60 -23.29
N VAL A 263 10.47 7.30 -24.17
CA VAL A 263 9.00 7.39 -24.13
C VAL A 263 8.39 6.93 -25.46
N SER A 264 7.17 6.39 -25.37
CA SER A 264 6.40 5.91 -26.51
C SER A 264 4.93 6.27 -26.36
N HIS A 265 4.19 6.36 -27.44
CA HIS A 265 2.71 6.42 -27.43
C HIS A 265 2.08 5.08 -27.01
N ASN A 266 2.83 3.98 -27.10
CA ASN A 266 2.41 2.66 -26.69
C ASN A 266 2.98 2.38 -25.28
N PRO A 267 2.14 2.11 -24.27
CA PRO A 267 2.64 1.74 -22.94
C PRO A 267 3.38 0.41 -23.01
N VAL A 268 4.42 0.24 -22.16
CA VAL A 268 5.06 -1.07 -21.95
C VAL A 268 4.03 -2.04 -21.40
N ARG A 269 3.98 -3.21 -22.00
CA ARG A 269 3.18 -4.34 -21.52
C ARG A 269 4.00 -5.60 -21.68
N GLU A 270 4.02 -6.40 -20.63
CA GLU A 270 4.65 -7.70 -20.70
C GLU A 270 3.87 -8.59 -21.67
N SER A 271 4.61 -9.32 -22.51
CA SER A 271 4.02 -10.25 -23.44
C SER A 271 3.64 -11.54 -22.74
N SER A 272 2.59 -12.21 -23.23
CA SER A 272 2.26 -13.56 -22.77
C SER A 272 3.47 -14.49 -22.93
N GLY A 273 3.80 -15.19 -21.86
CA GLY A 273 4.96 -16.10 -21.80
C GLY A 273 6.16 -15.57 -21.05
N GLU A 274 6.20 -14.27 -20.70
CA GLU A 274 7.28 -13.70 -19.91
C GLU A 274 7.22 -14.17 -18.45
N ILE A 275 8.42 -14.28 -17.84
CA ILE A 275 8.58 -14.74 -16.46
C ILE A 275 8.96 -13.56 -15.58
N ILE A 276 8.14 -13.33 -14.56
CA ILE A 276 8.38 -12.32 -13.53
C ILE A 276 9.08 -13.00 -12.36
N SER A 277 10.27 -12.51 -12.02
CA SER A 277 11.03 -12.92 -10.83
C SER A 277 10.63 -12.08 -9.62
N LEU A 278 10.60 -12.72 -8.45
CA LEU A 278 10.18 -12.12 -7.20
C LEU A 278 11.26 -12.30 -6.12
N THR A 279 11.41 -11.26 -5.31
CA THR A 279 12.20 -11.26 -4.10
C THR A 279 11.30 -11.02 -2.87
N SER A 280 11.81 -11.30 -1.67
CA SER A 280 11.08 -11.05 -0.40
C SER A 280 9.68 -11.65 -0.38
N CYS A 281 9.49 -12.86 -0.92
CA CYS A 281 8.19 -13.52 -1.00
C CYS A 281 7.64 -13.87 0.40
N ASN A 282 6.32 -13.74 0.55
CA ASN A 282 5.55 -14.24 1.70
C ASN A 282 4.32 -14.99 1.20
N TRP A 283 4.19 -16.26 1.57
CA TRP A 283 3.09 -17.11 1.17
C TRP A 283 2.33 -17.61 2.40
N THR A 284 1.05 -17.29 2.48
CA THR A 284 0.14 -17.84 3.50
C THR A 284 -0.44 -19.19 3.09
N VAL A 285 -0.44 -19.48 1.79
CA VAL A 285 -0.72 -20.78 1.19
C VAL A 285 0.45 -21.12 0.26
N ASP A 286 0.95 -22.35 0.33
CA ASP A 286 2.05 -22.76 -0.54
C ASP A 286 1.60 -22.75 -1.99
N VAL A 287 2.39 -22.09 -2.84
CA VAL A 287 2.12 -22.02 -4.27
C VAL A 287 2.61 -23.28 -4.98
N GLU A 288 1.77 -23.83 -5.86
CA GLU A 288 2.02 -25.10 -6.54
C GLU A 288 2.58 -24.85 -7.95
N LYS A 289 3.74 -25.44 -8.24
CA LYS A 289 4.35 -25.38 -9.59
C LYS A 289 3.38 -25.90 -10.66
N GLY A 290 3.22 -25.14 -11.73
CA GLY A 290 2.34 -25.46 -12.85
C GLY A 290 0.87 -25.07 -12.65
N LYS A 291 0.47 -24.70 -11.44
CA LYS A 291 -0.89 -24.22 -11.16
C LYS A 291 -1.08 -22.79 -11.68
N THR A 292 -2.25 -22.53 -12.23
CA THR A 292 -2.69 -21.18 -12.66
C THR A 292 -3.33 -20.47 -11.50
N TYR A 293 -2.94 -19.21 -11.33
CA TYR A 293 -3.44 -18.26 -10.36
C TYR A 293 -3.86 -16.98 -11.07
N GLU A 294 -4.50 -16.07 -10.33
CA GLU A 294 -4.68 -14.68 -10.72
C GLU A 294 -3.68 -13.81 -9.96
N ALA A 295 -3.19 -12.73 -10.58
CA ALA A 295 -2.26 -11.83 -9.92
C ALA A 295 -2.46 -10.38 -10.38
N ARG A 296 -2.01 -9.42 -9.56
CA ARG A 296 -1.92 -8.02 -9.96
C ARG A 296 -0.59 -7.41 -9.50
N GLY A 297 -0.01 -6.58 -10.35
CA GLY A 297 1.26 -5.88 -10.08
C GLY A 297 1.09 -4.49 -9.48
N ARG A 298 -0.14 -3.98 -9.40
CA ARG A 298 -0.47 -2.67 -8.82
C ARG A 298 -1.84 -2.72 -8.16
N TYR A 299 -2.02 -1.90 -7.13
CA TYR A 299 -3.33 -1.73 -6.50
C TYR A 299 -4.39 -1.28 -7.54
N ARG A 300 -5.54 -1.94 -7.52
CA ARG A 300 -6.66 -1.74 -8.47
C ARG A 300 -6.35 -2.03 -9.95
N ALA A 301 -5.15 -2.53 -10.28
CA ALA A 301 -4.95 -3.06 -11.62
C ALA A 301 -5.84 -4.30 -11.85
N PRO A 302 -6.25 -4.57 -13.08
CA PRO A 302 -6.92 -5.83 -13.41
C PRO A 302 -6.11 -7.04 -12.93
N LEU A 303 -6.80 -8.10 -12.55
CA LEU A 303 -6.19 -9.40 -12.32
C LEU A 303 -5.81 -10.01 -13.66
N VAL A 304 -4.61 -10.58 -13.76
CA VAL A 304 -4.12 -11.32 -14.92
C VAL A 304 -3.82 -12.76 -14.51
N LYS A 305 -3.99 -13.70 -15.43
CA LYS A 305 -3.64 -15.10 -15.21
C LYS A 305 -2.15 -15.30 -15.26
N VAL A 306 -1.63 -16.01 -14.26
CA VAL A 306 -0.21 -16.36 -14.13
C VAL A 306 -0.06 -17.84 -13.81
N VAL A 307 1.03 -18.47 -14.24
CA VAL A 307 1.39 -19.84 -13.85
C VAL A 307 2.60 -19.78 -12.94
N CYS A 308 2.53 -20.45 -11.80
CA CYS A 308 3.66 -20.62 -10.89
C CYS A 308 4.74 -21.48 -11.57
N SER A 309 5.89 -20.88 -11.86
CA SER A 309 7.07 -21.61 -12.34
C SER A 309 7.90 -22.15 -11.18
N THR A 310 8.12 -21.29 -10.18
CA THR A 310 8.71 -21.60 -8.87
C THR A 310 8.05 -20.68 -7.83
N PRO A 311 8.25 -20.92 -6.52
CA PRO A 311 7.73 -20.01 -5.49
C PRO A 311 8.25 -18.56 -5.56
N THR A 312 9.26 -18.32 -6.39
CA THR A 312 9.85 -16.98 -6.62
C THR A 312 9.74 -16.53 -8.07
N SER A 313 8.95 -17.21 -8.92
CA SER A 313 8.77 -16.80 -10.31
C SER A 313 7.44 -17.24 -10.89
N PHE A 314 6.82 -16.35 -11.67
CA PHE A 314 5.52 -16.57 -12.28
C PHE A 314 5.57 -16.22 -13.76
N LYS A 315 4.99 -17.07 -14.60
CA LYS A 315 4.84 -16.84 -16.03
C LYS A 315 3.51 -16.15 -16.29
N ILE A 316 3.55 -15.01 -16.97
CA ILE A 316 2.36 -14.26 -17.38
C ILE A 316 1.68 -14.98 -18.54
N LEU A 317 0.35 -15.11 -18.51
CA LEU A 317 -0.44 -15.74 -19.59
C LEU A 317 -1.17 -14.70 -20.47
N GLU A 318 -1.23 -13.46 -20.06
CA GLU A 318 -1.99 -12.39 -20.72
C GLU A 318 -1.10 -11.21 -21.10
N ASN A 319 -1.51 -10.40 -22.08
CA ASN A 319 -0.67 -9.33 -22.66
C ASN A 319 -0.81 -7.97 -21.99
N ASP A 320 -1.52 -7.83 -20.86
CA ASP A 320 -1.87 -6.53 -20.27
C ASP A 320 -1.20 -6.28 -18.90
N PHE A 321 -0.14 -7.00 -18.60
CA PHE A 321 0.61 -6.82 -17.37
C PHE A 321 1.75 -5.80 -17.55
N VAL A 322 2.04 -5.02 -16.51
CA VAL A 322 3.22 -4.16 -16.43
C VAL A 322 4.03 -4.55 -15.21
N ALA A 323 5.15 -5.22 -15.43
CA ALA A 323 6.12 -5.52 -14.39
C ALA A 323 6.89 -4.23 -14.05
N THR A 324 6.73 -3.74 -12.85
CA THR A 324 7.46 -2.58 -12.37
C THR A 324 8.38 -3.03 -11.23
N PRO A 325 9.72 -3.01 -11.41
CA PRO A 325 10.67 -3.37 -10.37
C PRO A 325 10.43 -2.57 -9.08
N GLY A 326 10.39 -3.27 -7.96
CA GLY A 326 10.06 -2.68 -6.64
C GLY A 326 8.59 -2.70 -6.25
N GLN A 327 7.65 -2.83 -7.21
CA GLN A 327 6.24 -3.07 -6.91
C GLN A 327 6.01 -4.52 -6.46
N SER A 328 4.83 -4.80 -5.91
CA SER A 328 4.45 -6.15 -5.48
C SER A 328 3.67 -6.89 -6.55
N LEU A 329 4.05 -8.12 -6.86
CA LEU A 329 3.13 -9.08 -7.49
C LEU A 329 2.36 -9.78 -6.38
N VAL A 330 1.05 -9.53 -6.29
CA VAL A 330 0.17 -10.19 -5.31
C VAL A 330 -0.68 -11.22 -6.01
N VAL A 331 -0.68 -12.44 -5.48
CA VAL A 331 -1.22 -13.64 -6.11
C VAL A 331 -2.48 -14.09 -5.37
N TYR A 332 -3.49 -14.50 -6.15
CA TYR A 332 -4.81 -14.90 -5.67
C TYR A 332 -5.21 -16.26 -6.22
N ASP A 333 -5.93 -17.03 -5.42
CA ASP A 333 -6.61 -18.27 -5.79
C ASP A 333 -8.10 -18.10 -5.48
N GLY A 334 -8.89 -17.63 -6.45
CA GLY A 334 -10.22 -17.11 -6.22
C GLY A 334 -10.21 -15.93 -5.25
N ASP A 335 -11.01 -16.00 -4.18
CA ASP A 335 -11.07 -14.94 -3.16
C ASP A 335 -9.90 -14.99 -2.14
N ILE A 336 -9.02 -15.97 -2.21
CA ILE A 336 -7.90 -16.11 -1.29
C ILE A 336 -6.70 -15.35 -1.83
N CYS A 337 -6.20 -14.35 -1.08
CA CYS A 337 -4.89 -13.78 -1.31
C CYS A 337 -3.83 -14.75 -0.74
N VAL A 338 -3.20 -15.52 -1.63
CA VAL A 338 -2.23 -16.54 -1.21
C VAL A 338 -0.90 -15.96 -0.76
N GLY A 339 -0.62 -14.73 -1.16
CA GLY A 339 0.61 -14.01 -0.80
C GLY A 339 1.15 -13.19 -1.96
N GLY A 340 2.45 -12.97 -1.96
CA GLY A 340 3.11 -12.19 -3.01
C GLY A 340 4.62 -12.08 -2.83
N GLY A 341 5.23 -11.24 -3.67
CA GLY A 341 6.64 -10.90 -3.61
C GLY A 341 6.90 -9.55 -4.28
N ILE A 342 8.08 -9.01 -4.05
CA ILE A 342 8.54 -7.78 -4.71
C ILE A 342 9.11 -8.15 -6.08
N ILE A 343 8.64 -7.51 -7.14
CA ILE A 343 9.12 -7.68 -8.52
C ILE A 343 10.58 -7.21 -8.59
N ASP A 344 11.42 -8.06 -9.16
CA ASP A 344 12.86 -7.80 -9.28
C ASP A 344 13.20 -6.88 -10.44
#